data_b16b2a10e365822620c8a550fffa269d
#
_entry.id   b16b2a10e365822620c8a550fffa269d
#
_cell.length_a   1.000
_cell.length_b   1.000
_cell.length_c   1.000
_cell.angle_alpha   90.00
_cell.angle_beta   90.00
_cell.angle_gamma   90.00
#
_symmetry.space_group_name_H-M   'P 1'
#
loop_
_entity.id
_entity.type
_entity.pdbx_description
1 polymer ?
#
loop_
_entity_poly.entity_id
_entity_poly.type
_entity_poly.pdbx_seq_one_letter_code
_entity_poly.pdbx_strand_id
1 'polypeptide(L)'
;MSDTIEREAPAKPVVPRLTSLAHGGGCGCKLAPSVLQQLLAEHPAAGPYKELLVGTETGDDAAVWQIDAETCVVATTDFFMPMVDDPRDFGRIAATNAISDIYAMGGRPIMALAILGMPLGQLPIEATREILKGGAAICAEAGIPVAGGHSIDAPEPIYGLAVIGLLHPRNLRRNSGAKPGDALILTKALGVGIYSAAFKKGELAPAAYDEMLASVTLLNRIGAELAKDDDVHAVTDVTGFGILGHGLEMARGSGVTLRLRLADLPFLSEAERLAQEGRVTGASHRNWASYGEGVELPAALPDWRRHLLADPQTSGGLLISCAPERARDILAQIREAGYPAARIIGAVEAGPGRVVVD
;
A
#
# COMPACT_ATOMS: atom_id res chain seq x y z
N MET A 1 -20.45 -4.73 62.99
CA MET A 1 -19.25 -4.39 62.25
C MET A 1 -19.29 -5.18 60.97
N SER A 2 -19.61 -4.51 59.89
CA SER A 2 -19.71 -5.15 58.55
C SER A 2 -18.41 -4.81 57.81
N ASP A 3 -17.55 -5.83 57.65
CA ASP A 3 -16.33 -5.69 56.86
C ASP A 3 -16.72 -5.68 55.37
N THR A 4 -16.70 -4.50 54.81
CA THR A 4 -16.80 -4.31 53.36
C THR A 4 -15.44 -4.66 52.76
N ILE A 5 -15.32 -5.88 52.21
CA ILE A 5 -14.16 -6.26 51.40
C ILE A 5 -14.24 -5.47 50.09
N GLU A 6 -13.45 -4.40 49.99
CA GLU A 6 -13.19 -3.75 48.70
C GLU A 6 -12.50 -4.76 47.77
N ARG A 7 -13.23 -5.23 46.74
CA ARG A 7 -12.64 -6.02 45.68
C ARG A 7 -11.81 -5.06 44.83
N GLU A 8 -10.50 -5.13 44.91
CA GLU A 8 -9.61 -4.50 43.93
C GLU A 8 -10.05 -4.88 42.51
N ALA A 9 -10.22 -3.87 41.65
CA ALA A 9 -10.50 -4.10 40.24
C ALA A 9 -9.33 -4.89 39.65
N PRO A 10 -9.58 -5.95 38.84
CA PRO A 10 -8.51 -6.73 38.24
C PRO A 10 -7.60 -5.82 37.42
N ALA A 11 -6.28 -5.96 37.62
CA ALA A 11 -5.27 -5.22 36.87
C ALA A 11 -5.52 -5.42 35.36
N LYS A 12 -5.47 -4.31 34.59
CA LYS A 12 -5.61 -4.42 33.14
C LYS A 12 -4.52 -5.35 32.61
N PRO A 13 -4.88 -6.31 31.75
CA PRO A 13 -3.88 -7.23 31.18
C PRO A 13 -2.82 -6.40 30.42
N VAL A 14 -1.56 -6.73 30.65
CA VAL A 14 -0.44 -6.12 29.92
C VAL A 14 -0.52 -6.58 28.48
N VAL A 15 -0.74 -5.66 27.55
CA VAL A 15 -0.73 -5.95 26.12
C VAL A 15 0.73 -6.01 25.67
N PRO A 16 1.22 -7.14 25.13
CA PRO A 16 2.57 -7.20 24.57
C PRO A 16 2.68 -6.29 23.35
N ARG A 17 3.91 -5.87 23.03
CA ARG A 17 4.15 -5.12 21.80
C ARG A 17 3.75 -6.00 20.60
N LEU A 18 2.81 -5.55 19.77
CA LEU A 18 2.33 -6.33 18.60
C LEU A 18 3.47 -6.67 17.65
N THR A 19 4.39 -5.72 17.43
CA THR A 19 5.57 -5.91 16.57
C THR A 19 6.56 -6.96 17.09
N SER A 20 6.51 -7.30 18.38
CA SER A 20 7.34 -8.38 18.95
C SER A 20 6.74 -9.78 18.73
N LEU A 21 5.47 -9.87 18.38
CA LEU A 21 4.77 -11.12 18.07
C LEU A 21 4.83 -11.50 16.59
N ALA A 22 5.54 -10.71 15.77
CA ALA A 22 5.60 -10.93 14.32
C ALA A 22 7.04 -10.81 13.80
N HIS A 23 7.43 -11.70 12.86
CA HIS A 23 8.75 -11.66 12.23
C HIS A 23 8.88 -10.55 11.19
N GLY A 24 7.76 -10.07 10.63
CA GLY A 24 7.67 -8.97 9.67
C GLY A 24 6.68 -7.90 10.13
N GLY A 25 6.30 -7.00 9.25
CA GLY A 25 5.29 -5.99 9.53
C GLY A 25 4.91 -5.19 8.30
N GLY A 26 3.62 -4.78 8.22
CA GLY A 26 3.07 -4.08 7.08
C GLY A 26 3.32 -4.81 5.76
N CYS A 27 3.29 -4.09 4.63
CA CYS A 27 3.55 -4.67 3.32
C CYS A 27 4.98 -5.21 3.13
N GLY A 28 5.92 -4.93 4.03
CA GLY A 28 7.25 -5.53 4.05
C GLY A 28 7.28 -7.02 4.36
N CYS A 29 6.16 -7.63 4.81
CA CYS A 29 6.04 -9.07 5.01
C CYS A 29 5.63 -9.83 3.74
N LYS A 30 5.26 -9.16 2.65
CA LYS A 30 4.92 -9.80 1.37
C LYS A 30 6.09 -10.65 0.85
N LEU A 31 5.77 -11.72 0.12
CA LEU A 31 6.77 -12.51 -0.59
C LEU A 31 7.54 -11.63 -1.57
N ALA A 32 8.82 -11.92 -1.75
CA ALA A 32 9.61 -11.20 -2.75
C ALA A 32 9.01 -11.41 -4.16
N PRO A 33 9.02 -10.38 -5.05
CA PRO A 33 8.46 -10.49 -6.40
C PRO A 33 8.94 -11.72 -7.17
N SER A 34 10.23 -12.05 -7.08
CA SER A 34 10.81 -13.23 -7.76
C SER A 34 10.27 -14.56 -7.22
N VAL A 35 9.95 -14.64 -5.92
CA VAL A 35 9.33 -15.83 -5.31
C VAL A 35 7.88 -15.96 -5.76
N LEU A 36 7.12 -14.86 -5.75
CA LEU A 36 5.74 -14.84 -6.22
C LEU A 36 5.64 -15.25 -7.70
N GLN A 37 6.52 -14.72 -8.56
CA GLN A 37 6.60 -15.11 -9.96
C GLN A 37 6.85 -16.61 -10.15
N GLN A 38 7.75 -17.21 -9.37
CA GLN A 38 8.00 -18.66 -9.43
C GLN A 38 6.76 -19.47 -9.02
N LEU A 39 6.03 -19.04 -7.98
CA LEU A 39 4.81 -19.70 -7.54
C LEU A 39 3.69 -19.61 -8.58
N LEU A 40 3.61 -18.51 -9.30
CA LEU A 40 2.58 -18.28 -10.32
C LEU A 40 2.95 -18.85 -11.69
N ALA A 41 4.23 -19.13 -11.96
CA ALA A 41 4.70 -19.60 -13.28
C ALA A 41 4.02 -20.89 -13.76
N GLU A 42 3.62 -21.77 -12.84
CA GLU A 42 2.92 -23.02 -13.12
C GLU A 42 1.41 -22.94 -12.83
N HIS A 43 0.93 -21.75 -12.44
CA HIS A 43 -0.49 -21.57 -12.16
C HIS A 43 -1.26 -21.62 -13.47
N PRO A 44 -2.31 -22.47 -13.58
CA PRO A 44 -3.12 -22.48 -14.80
C PRO A 44 -3.70 -21.09 -15.02
N ALA A 45 -3.53 -20.57 -16.24
CA ALA A 45 -4.17 -19.31 -16.62
C ALA A 45 -5.66 -19.38 -16.27
N ALA A 46 -6.18 -18.31 -15.69
CA ALA A 46 -7.61 -18.17 -15.56
C ALA A 46 -8.23 -18.42 -16.94
N GLY A 47 -9.13 -19.39 -17.04
CA GLY A 47 -9.69 -19.84 -18.33
C GLY A 47 -10.24 -18.68 -19.17
N PRO A 48 -10.77 -18.92 -20.38
CA PRO A 48 -11.21 -17.87 -21.28
C PRO A 48 -12.52 -17.23 -20.82
N TYR A 49 -12.46 -16.51 -19.67
CA TYR A 49 -13.58 -15.74 -19.15
C TYR A 49 -13.56 -14.34 -19.78
N LYS A 50 -14.49 -14.06 -20.69
CA LYS A 50 -14.59 -12.75 -21.36
C LYS A 50 -14.89 -11.60 -20.40
N GLU A 51 -15.57 -11.92 -19.31
CA GLU A 51 -15.97 -11.00 -18.26
C GLU A 51 -14.83 -10.63 -17.31
N LEU A 52 -13.75 -11.44 -17.26
CA LEU A 52 -12.56 -11.13 -16.48
C LEU A 52 -11.71 -10.10 -17.25
N LEU A 53 -11.87 -8.82 -16.94
CA LEU A 53 -11.15 -7.74 -17.59
C LEU A 53 -9.72 -7.59 -17.07
N VAL A 54 -9.50 -7.88 -15.80
CA VAL A 54 -8.19 -7.86 -15.12
C VAL A 54 -8.07 -9.10 -14.24
N GLY A 55 -7.03 -9.88 -14.45
CA GLY A 55 -6.67 -11.07 -13.68
C GLY A 55 -5.27 -10.99 -13.14
N THR A 56 -4.52 -12.09 -13.21
CA THR A 56 -3.15 -12.20 -12.67
C THR A 56 -2.06 -11.87 -13.69
N GLU A 57 -2.42 -11.54 -14.93
CA GLU A 57 -1.48 -11.48 -16.06
C GLU A 57 -0.58 -10.25 -16.03
N THR A 58 -1.07 -9.13 -15.52
CA THR A 58 -0.38 -7.83 -15.56
C THR A 58 0.08 -7.36 -14.19
N GLY A 59 -0.27 -8.07 -13.10
CA GLY A 59 0.06 -7.66 -11.73
C GLY A 59 -0.60 -6.33 -11.37
N ASP A 60 -1.82 -6.10 -11.84
CA ASP A 60 -2.65 -4.97 -11.42
C ASP A 60 -3.08 -5.13 -9.96
N ASP A 61 -3.54 -4.02 -9.34
CA ASP A 61 -3.82 -3.95 -7.90
C ASP A 61 -5.01 -4.83 -7.47
N ALA A 62 -6.00 -5.07 -8.36
CA ALA A 62 -7.16 -5.90 -8.05
C ALA A 62 -7.71 -6.63 -9.27
N ALA A 63 -8.44 -7.72 -9.04
CA ALA A 63 -9.20 -8.40 -10.08
C ALA A 63 -10.45 -7.57 -10.46
N VAL A 64 -10.79 -7.57 -11.77
CA VAL A 64 -11.96 -6.84 -12.29
C VAL A 64 -12.81 -7.77 -13.14
N TRP A 65 -14.05 -7.97 -12.72
CA TRP A 65 -15.06 -8.78 -13.41
C TRP A 65 -16.20 -7.91 -13.92
N GLN A 66 -16.48 -7.98 -15.22
CA GLN A 66 -17.56 -7.24 -15.84
C GLN A 66 -18.89 -7.98 -15.63
N ILE A 67 -19.89 -7.31 -15.05
CA ILE A 67 -21.26 -7.83 -14.87
C ILE A 67 -22.11 -7.53 -16.11
N ASP A 68 -22.05 -6.27 -16.56
CA ASP A 68 -22.80 -5.77 -17.73
C ASP A 68 -22.03 -4.62 -18.41
N ALA A 69 -22.67 -3.91 -19.34
CA ALA A 69 -22.04 -2.83 -20.11
C ALA A 69 -21.60 -1.61 -19.25
N GLU A 70 -22.17 -1.44 -18.06
CA GLU A 70 -21.96 -0.27 -17.20
C GLU A 70 -21.31 -0.62 -15.86
N THR A 71 -21.25 -1.91 -15.49
CA THR A 71 -20.88 -2.34 -14.14
C THR A 71 -19.80 -3.40 -14.17
N CYS A 72 -18.72 -3.13 -13.44
CA CYS A 72 -17.73 -4.12 -13.07
C CYS A 72 -17.65 -4.25 -11.55
N VAL A 73 -17.39 -5.47 -11.07
CA VAL A 73 -16.95 -5.75 -9.71
C VAL A 73 -15.43 -5.69 -9.67
N VAL A 74 -14.91 -5.01 -8.68
CA VAL A 74 -13.48 -5.00 -8.32
C VAL A 74 -13.32 -5.77 -7.02
N ALA A 75 -12.39 -6.69 -6.95
CA ALA A 75 -12.15 -7.52 -5.77
C ALA A 75 -10.66 -7.63 -5.47
N THR A 76 -10.30 -7.34 -4.23
CA THR A 76 -8.94 -7.47 -3.73
C THR A 76 -8.90 -8.11 -2.36
N THR A 77 -7.71 -8.58 -1.96
CA THR A 77 -7.43 -9.12 -0.63
C THR A 77 -6.05 -8.69 -0.20
N ASP A 78 -5.97 -7.89 0.86
CA ASP A 78 -4.68 -7.51 1.45
C ASP A 78 -4.71 -7.62 2.97
N PHE A 79 -3.68 -8.25 3.53
CA PHE A 79 -3.50 -8.47 4.95
C PHE A 79 -2.03 -8.60 5.28
N PHE A 80 -1.65 -8.26 6.50
CA PHE A 80 -0.26 -8.32 6.95
C PHE A 80 -0.14 -8.40 8.49
N MET A 81 1.08 -8.56 8.95
CA MET A 81 1.47 -8.56 10.35
C MET A 81 1.69 -7.12 10.85
N PRO A 82 1.58 -6.87 12.18
CA PRO A 82 1.71 -5.53 12.76
C PRO A 82 3.01 -4.82 12.41
N MET A 83 2.91 -3.56 12.01
CA MET A 83 4.03 -2.65 11.85
C MET A 83 4.11 -1.58 12.96
N VAL A 84 3.10 -1.50 13.78
CA VAL A 84 2.97 -0.63 14.96
C VAL A 84 2.48 -1.43 16.15
N ASP A 85 2.65 -0.91 17.37
CA ASP A 85 2.27 -1.62 18.59
C ASP A 85 0.86 -1.29 19.09
N ASP A 86 0.32 -0.11 18.73
CA ASP A 86 -1.07 0.22 19.05
C ASP A 86 -2.03 -0.64 18.22
N PRO A 87 -2.90 -1.46 18.85
CA PRO A 87 -3.80 -2.35 18.13
C PRO A 87 -4.79 -1.63 17.23
N ARG A 88 -5.30 -0.47 17.66
CA ARG A 88 -6.28 0.30 16.90
C ARG A 88 -5.65 0.92 15.66
N ASP A 89 -4.42 1.45 15.79
CA ASP A 89 -3.67 1.99 14.67
C ASP A 89 -3.29 0.88 13.68
N PHE A 90 -2.89 -0.31 14.15
CA PHE A 90 -2.67 -1.45 13.27
C PHE A 90 -3.91 -1.79 12.45
N GLY A 91 -5.09 -1.84 13.10
CA GLY A 91 -6.36 -2.08 12.41
C GLY A 91 -6.68 -1.00 11.37
N ARG A 92 -6.45 0.28 11.69
CA ARG A 92 -6.63 1.41 10.76
C ARG A 92 -5.73 1.29 9.54
N ILE A 93 -4.44 1.04 9.76
CA ILE A 93 -3.44 0.93 8.68
C ILE A 93 -3.80 -0.23 7.74
N ALA A 94 -4.13 -1.39 8.28
CA ALA A 94 -4.46 -2.57 7.49
C ALA A 94 -5.72 -2.37 6.63
N ALA A 95 -6.74 -1.74 7.18
CA ALA A 95 -7.95 -1.43 6.42
C ALA A 95 -7.72 -0.38 5.33
N THR A 96 -6.94 0.68 5.63
CA THR A 96 -6.60 1.71 4.65
C THR A 96 -5.84 1.11 3.46
N ASN A 97 -4.87 0.23 3.75
CA ASN A 97 -4.08 -0.45 2.74
C ASN A 97 -4.96 -1.35 1.85
N ALA A 98 -5.81 -2.19 2.44
CA ALA A 98 -6.65 -3.10 1.66
C ALA A 98 -7.71 -2.39 0.79
N ILE A 99 -8.22 -1.23 1.23
CA ILE A 99 -9.18 -0.44 0.44
C ILE A 99 -8.50 0.29 -0.72
N SER A 100 -7.20 0.54 -0.63
CA SER A 100 -6.42 1.33 -1.59
C SER A 100 -6.48 0.76 -3.00
N ASP A 101 -6.38 -0.56 -3.17
CA ASP A 101 -6.44 -1.25 -4.46
C ASP A 101 -7.73 -0.92 -5.24
N ILE A 102 -8.86 -0.84 -4.53
CA ILE A 102 -10.14 -0.47 -5.17
C ILE A 102 -10.06 0.94 -5.77
N TYR A 103 -9.48 1.88 -5.04
CA TYR A 103 -9.31 3.25 -5.52
C TYR A 103 -8.27 3.36 -6.64
N ALA A 104 -7.19 2.59 -6.56
CA ALA A 104 -6.16 2.55 -7.61
C ALA A 104 -6.73 2.07 -8.95
N MET A 105 -7.63 1.07 -8.91
CA MET A 105 -8.35 0.59 -10.09
C MET A 105 -9.43 1.56 -10.62
N GLY A 106 -9.66 2.71 -9.95
CA GLY A 106 -10.71 3.66 -10.30
C GLY A 106 -12.10 3.29 -9.77
N GLY A 107 -12.16 2.34 -8.84
CA GLY A 107 -13.37 1.82 -8.24
C GLY A 107 -13.82 2.58 -6.99
N ARG A 108 -15.08 2.39 -6.62
CA ARG A 108 -15.66 2.81 -5.34
C ARG A 108 -15.89 1.56 -4.49
N PRO A 109 -15.30 1.45 -3.29
CA PRO A 109 -15.56 0.33 -2.39
C PRO A 109 -17.03 0.32 -1.97
N ILE A 110 -17.60 -0.88 -1.74
CA ILE A 110 -19.00 -1.05 -1.30
C ILE A 110 -19.13 -1.87 -0.02
N MET A 111 -18.21 -2.78 0.26
CA MET A 111 -18.16 -3.55 1.51
C MET A 111 -16.78 -4.18 1.69
N ALA A 112 -16.50 -4.59 2.93
CA ALA A 112 -15.31 -5.35 3.28
C ALA A 112 -15.65 -6.59 4.11
N LEU A 113 -14.79 -7.61 4.01
CA LEU A 113 -14.78 -8.81 4.86
C LEU A 113 -13.47 -8.85 5.62
N ALA A 114 -13.52 -8.97 6.95
CA ALA A 114 -12.31 -8.99 7.78
C ALA A 114 -11.60 -10.35 7.70
N ILE A 115 -10.27 -10.30 7.58
CA ILE A 115 -9.37 -11.45 7.69
C ILE A 115 -8.59 -11.28 8.98
N LEU A 116 -8.75 -12.22 9.93
CA LEU A 116 -8.18 -12.12 11.26
C LEU A 116 -7.47 -13.41 11.65
N GLY A 117 -6.16 -13.34 11.88
CA GLY A 117 -5.38 -14.39 12.54
C GLY A 117 -4.80 -13.83 13.84
N MET A 118 -5.03 -14.50 14.99
CA MET A 118 -4.56 -14.02 16.27
C MET A 118 -3.95 -15.15 17.09
N PRO A 119 -2.81 -14.93 17.80
CA PRO A 119 -2.20 -15.90 18.69
C PRO A 119 -2.98 -15.94 20.01
N LEU A 120 -3.94 -16.88 20.10
CA LEU A 120 -4.73 -17.08 21.31
C LEU A 120 -3.81 -17.41 22.49
N GLY A 121 -4.07 -16.75 23.63
CA GLY A 121 -3.24 -16.92 24.84
C GLY A 121 -1.99 -16.04 24.90
N GLN A 122 -1.55 -15.44 23.81
CA GLN A 122 -0.45 -14.44 23.78
C GLN A 122 -0.96 -13.00 23.69
N LEU A 123 -2.04 -12.80 22.89
CA LEU A 123 -2.65 -11.48 22.73
C LEU A 123 -4.00 -11.43 23.47
N PRO A 124 -4.20 -10.46 24.38
CA PRO A 124 -5.49 -10.25 25.04
C PRO A 124 -6.61 -9.96 24.04
N ILE A 125 -7.80 -10.47 24.33
CA ILE A 125 -8.98 -10.29 23.45
C ILE A 125 -9.35 -8.81 23.27
N GLU A 126 -9.02 -7.96 24.26
CA GLU A 126 -9.21 -6.52 24.22
C GLU A 126 -8.37 -5.88 23.12
N ALA A 127 -7.12 -6.32 22.94
CA ALA A 127 -6.27 -5.85 21.86
C ALA A 127 -6.83 -6.25 20.49
N THR A 128 -7.32 -7.49 20.34
CA THR A 128 -8.00 -7.95 19.13
C THR A 128 -9.24 -7.11 18.83
N ARG A 129 -10.04 -6.75 19.86
CA ARG A 129 -11.18 -5.86 19.69
C ARG A 129 -10.79 -4.48 19.17
N GLU A 130 -9.69 -3.90 19.67
CA GLU A 130 -9.21 -2.61 19.21
C GLU A 130 -8.69 -2.67 17.76
N ILE A 131 -8.05 -3.77 17.34
CA ILE A 131 -7.71 -3.99 15.92
C ILE A 131 -8.96 -3.93 15.03
N LEU A 132 -10.00 -4.70 15.40
CA LEU A 132 -11.26 -4.72 14.64
C LEU A 132 -11.95 -3.34 14.62
N LYS A 133 -11.94 -2.60 15.74
CA LYS A 133 -12.47 -1.24 15.82
C LYS A 133 -11.70 -0.28 14.91
N GLY A 134 -10.38 -0.42 14.86
CA GLY A 134 -9.52 0.38 13.96
C GLY A 134 -9.91 0.17 12.50
N GLY A 135 -10.03 -1.08 12.08
CA GLY A 135 -10.46 -1.42 10.72
C GLY A 135 -11.87 -0.94 10.39
N ALA A 136 -12.83 -1.15 11.31
CA ALA A 136 -14.20 -0.68 11.14
C ALA A 136 -14.30 0.84 11.05
N ALA A 137 -13.44 1.59 11.77
CA ALA A 137 -13.42 3.05 11.70
C ALA A 137 -13.01 3.55 10.30
N ILE A 138 -12.01 2.95 9.68
CA ILE A 138 -11.57 3.28 8.31
C ILE A 138 -12.63 2.86 7.28
N CYS A 139 -13.24 1.68 7.45
CA CYS A 139 -14.36 1.27 6.58
C CYS A 139 -15.53 2.27 6.66
N ALA A 140 -15.90 2.71 7.87
CA ALA A 140 -16.93 3.74 8.06
C ALA A 140 -16.54 5.07 7.42
N GLU A 141 -15.27 5.48 7.54
CA GLU A 141 -14.73 6.65 6.85
C GLU A 141 -14.81 6.49 5.33
N ALA A 142 -14.53 5.30 4.78
CA ALA A 142 -14.69 4.98 3.36
C ALA A 142 -16.17 4.89 2.93
N GLY A 143 -17.12 4.95 3.88
CA GLY A 143 -18.55 4.83 3.62
C GLY A 143 -19.02 3.40 3.36
N ILE A 144 -18.30 2.39 3.88
CA ILE A 144 -18.61 0.97 3.67
C ILE A 144 -18.72 0.20 4.99
N PRO A 145 -19.57 -0.85 5.06
CA PRO A 145 -19.61 -1.74 6.21
C PRO A 145 -18.49 -2.79 6.17
N VAL A 146 -18.05 -3.25 7.35
CA VAL A 146 -17.44 -4.58 7.48
C VAL A 146 -18.60 -5.57 7.59
N ALA A 147 -18.85 -6.31 6.52
CA ALA A 147 -20.07 -7.15 6.37
C ALA A 147 -19.89 -8.58 6.90
N GLY A 148 -18.73 -8.93 7.42
CA GLY A 148 -18.39 -10.25 7.93
C GLY A 148 -16.89 -10.50 7.86
N GLY A 149 -16.49 -11.76 7.75
CA GLY A 149 -15.10 -12.14 7.63
C GLY A 149 -14.81 -13.54 8.13
N HIS A 150 -13.53 -13.84 8.30
CA HIS A 150 -13.05 -15.12 8.83
C HIS A 150 -11.96 -14.90 9.88
N SER A 151 -11.94 -15.73 10.92
CA SER A 151 -10.93 -15.65 11.98
C SER A 151 -10.37 -17.02 12.30
N ILE A 152 -9.06 -17.05 12.55
CA ILE A 152 -8.34 -18.28 12.92
C ILE A 152 -7.41 -18.02 14.12
N ASP A 153 -7.08 -19.06 14.86
CA ASP A 153 -5.93 -19.07 15.74
C ASP A 153 -4.66 -19.20 14.88
N ALA A 154 -3.74 -18.27 15.04
CA ALA A 154 -2.51 -18.19 14.25
C ALA A 154 -1.32 -17.84 15.15
N PRO A 155 -0.10 -18.32 14.83
CA PRO A 155 1.08 -18.07 15.70
C PRO A 155 1.49 -16.60 15.75
N GLU A 156 1.10 -15.79 14.75
CA GLU A 156 1.40 -14.37 14.64
C GLU A 156 0.12 -13.58 14.39
N PRO A 157 0.01 -12.33 14.89
CA PRO A 157 -1.13 -11.48 14.57
C PRO A 157 -1.16 -11.15 13.07
N ILE A 158 -2.30 -11.37 12.44
CA ILE A 158 -2.57 -11.02 11.05
C ILE A 158 -3.91 -10.31 11.00
N TYR A 159 -3.98 -9.18 10.31
CA TYR A 159 -5.22 -8.49 10.04
C TYR A 159 -5.20 -7.84 8.66
N GLY A 160 -6.34 -7.84 8.01
CA GLY A 160 -6.60 -7.17 6.76
C GLY A 160 -8.02 -7.39 6.30
N LEU A 161 -8.29 -7.06 5.05
CA LEU A 161 -9.62 -7.13 4.47
C LEU A 161 -9.58 -7.79 3.09
N ALA A 162 -10.65 -8.49 2.76
CA ALA A 162 -11.08 -8.63 1.38
C ALA A 162 -12.07 -7.50 1.10
N VAL A 163 -11.82 -6.71 0.05
CA VAL A 163 -12.63 -5.53 -0.28
C VAL A 163 -13.28 -5.72 -1.64
N ILE A 164 -14.57 -5.42 -1.69
CA ILE A 164 -15.35 -5.43 -2.92
C ILE A 164 -15.72 -3.99 -3.27
N GLY A 165 -15.52 -3.64 -4.53
CA GLY A 165 -15.88 -2.35 -5.11
C GLY A 165 -16.64 -2.49 -6.41
N LEU A 166 -17.15 -1.37 -6.90
CA LEU A 166 -17.79 -1.24 -8.20
C LEU A 166 -17.12 -0.13 -9.00
N LEU A 167 -17.03 -0.31 -10.31
CA LEU A 167 -16.64 0.73 -11.25
C LEU A 167 -17.43 0.60 -12.57
N HIS A 168 -17.52 1.70 -13.31
CA HIS A 168 -17.94 1.66 -14.70
C HIS A 168 -16.73 1.25 -15.57
N PRO A 169 -16.87 0.35 -16.58
CA PRO A 169 -15.75 -0.14 -17.39
C PRO A 169 -14.84 0.96 -17.97
N ARG A 170 -15.41 2.10 -18.38
CA ARG A 170 -14.66 3.26 -18.88
C ARG A 170 -13.72 3.90 -17.84
N ASN A 171 -14.02 3.73 -16.54
CA ASN A 171 -13.23 4.28 -15.45
C ASN A 171 -12.15 3.30 -14.96
N LEU A 172 -12.07 2.12 -15.56
CA LEU A 172 -11.01 1.17 -15.22
C LEU A 172 -9.64 1.79 -15.53
N ARG A 173 -8.81 1.94 -14.49
CA ARG A 173 -7.40 2.33 -14.63
C ARG A 173 -6.53 1.15 -14.28
N ARG A 174 -5.69 0.77 -15.24
CA ARG A 174 -4.70 -0.29 -15.08
C ARG A 174 -3.35 0.33 -14.81
N ASN A 175 -2.42 -0.44 -14.30
CA ASN A 175 -1.03 -0.04 -14.24
C ASN A 175 -0.35 -0.06 -15.63
N SER A 176 -0.98 -0.62 -16.65
CA SER A 176 -0.44 -0.86 -17.99
C SER A 176 -0.93 0.12 -19.08
N GLY A 177 -1.38 1.30 -18.69
CA GLY A 177 -1.92 2.31 -19.63
C GLY A 177 -1.01 3.51 -19.89
N ALA A 178 0.18 3.60 -19.28
CA ALA A 178 1.06 4.75 -19.39
C ALA A 178 1.56 4.96 -20.83
N LYS A 179 1.63 6.23 -21.27
CA LYS A 179 2.00 6.62 -22.63
C LYS A 179 3.29 7.44 -22.65
N PRO A 180 4.16 7.26 -23.66
CA PRO A 180 5.31 8.16 -23.83
C PRO A 180 4.88 9.62 -23.90
N GLY A 181 5.53 10.48 -23.13
CA GLY A 181 5.20 11.88 -22.96
C GLY A 181 4.42 12.20 -21.68
N ASP A 182 3.82 11.20 -21.02
CA ASP A 182 3.09 11.42 -19.77
C ASP A 182 3.97 11.97 -18.65
N ALA A 183 3.36 12.75 -17.77
CA ALA A 183 3.92 13.11 -16.49
C ALA A 183 3.58 12.04 -15.44
N LEU A 184 4.50 11.84 -14.49
CA LEU A 184 4.30 10.95 -13.35
C LEU A 184 4.05 11.77 -12.09
N ILE A 185 2.97 11.44 -11.37
CA ILE A 185 2.61 12.08 -10.08
C ILE A 185 2.60 11.00 -9.00
N LEU A 186 3.18 11.31 -7.83
CA LEU A 186 3.08 10.50 -6.61
C LEU A 186 2.31 11.28 -5.56
N THR A 187 1.31 10.64 -4.92
CA THR A 187 0.37 11.37 -4.05
C THR A 187 0.79 11.44 -2.58
N LYS A 188 1.58 10.49 -2.07
CA LYS A 188 2.08 10.48 -0.68
C LYS A 188 3.59 10.38 -0.64
N ALA A 189 4.18 10.77 0.52
CA ALA A 189 5.61 10.64 0.77
C ALA A 189 6.03 9.18 0.96
N LEU A 190 7.29 8.90 0.60
CA LEU A 190 7.97 7.61 0.74
C LEU A 190 8.74 7.52 2.07
N GLY A 191 9.10 6.30 2.50
CA GLY A 191 9.92 6.07 3.68
C GLY A 191 9.19 5.36 4.83
N VAL A 192 8.00 4.83 4.58
CA VAL A 192 7.18 4.13 5.59
C VAL A 192 7.90 2.90 6.15
N GLY A 193 8.59 2.12 5.32
CA GLY A 193 9.37 0.96 5.79
C GLY A 193 10.58 1.39 6.64
N ILE A 194 11.27 2.47 6.26
CA ILE A 194 12.35 3.06 7.06
C ILE A 194 11.84 3.44 8.46
N TYR A 195 10.67 4.11 8.54
CA TYR A 195 10.05 4.49 9.81
C TYR A 195 9.62 3.26 10.62
N SER A 196 9.06 2.25 9.99
CA SER A 196 8.70 0.98 10.63
C SER A 196 9.94 0.27 11.20
N ALA A 197 11.06 0.27 10.47
CA ALA A 197 12.32 -0.31 10.95
C ALA A 197 12.88 0.45 12.17
N ALA A 198 12.81 1.79 12.17
CA ALA A 198 13.19 2.62 13.31
C ALA A 198 12.25 2.41 14.51
N PHE A 199 10.93 2.33 14.26
CA PHE A 199 9.91 2.08 15.28
C PHE A 199 10.13 0.74 15.99
N LYS A 200 10.37 -0.32 15.25
CA LYS A 200 10.63 -1.66 15.81
C LYS A 200 11.82 -1.67 16.76
N LYS A 201 12.83 -0.82 16.51
CA LYS A 201 14.01 -0.62 17.38
C LYS A 201 13.78 0.34 18.54
N GLY A 202 12.62 1.02 18.60
CA GLY A 202 12.35 2.05 19.61
C GLY A 202 13.06 3.38 19.36
N GLU A 203 13.42 3.67 18.13
CA GLU A 203 14.24 4.83 17.72
C GLU A 203 13.46 5.85 16.90
N LEU A 204 12.18 5.60 16.60
CA LEU A 204 11.32 6.56 15.91
C LEU A 204 10.78 7.60 16.89
N ALA A 205 11.02 8.88 16.61
CA ALA A 205 10.49 9.97 17.42
C ALA A 205 8.94 10.03 17.38
N PRO A 206 8.25 10.45 18.44
CA PRO A 206 6.80 10.54 18.46
C PRO A 206 6.21 11.38 17.32
N ALA A 207 6.81 12.52 16.99
CA ALA A 207 6.34 13.36 15.89
C ALA A 207 6.46 12.66 14.51
N ALA A 208 7.51 11.85 14.31
CA ALA A 208 7.67 11.05 13.10
C ALA A 208 6.68 9.88 13.06
N TYR A 209 6.33 9.30 14.21
CA TYR A 209 5.25 8.32 14.31
C TYR A 209 3.91 8.92 13.86
N ASP A 210 3.58 10.12 14.38
CA ASP A 210 2.34 10.81 14.02
C ASP A 210 2.29 11.18 12.54
N GLU A 211 3.42 11.62 11.96
CA GLU A 211 3.56 11.88 10.53
C GLU A 211 3.31 10.60 9.69
N MET A 212 3.93 9.49 10.08
CA MET A 212 3.72 8.20 9.44
C MET A 212 2.25 7.78 9.54
N LEU A 213 1.68 7.81 10.72
CA LEU A 213 0.30 7.39 10.96
C LEU A 213 -0.69 8.21 10.13
N ALA A 214 -0.51 9.54 10.06
CA ALA A 214 -1.33 10.40 9.23
C ALA A 214 -1.26 10.02 7.74
N SER A 215 -0.06 9.66 7.25
CA SER A 215 0.13 9.23 5.85
C SER A 215 -0.50 7.86 5.57
N VAL A 216 -0.23 6.86 6.43
CA VAL A 216 -0.65 5.45 6.16
C VAL A 216 -2.13 5.20 6.47
N THR A 217 -2.82 6.12 7.17
CA THR A 217 -4.27 6.06 7.39
C THR A 217 -5.06 7.01 6.48
N LEU A 218 -4.42 7.72 5.57
CA LEU A 218 -5.08 8.53 4.56
C LEU A 218 -5.56 7.63 3.42
N LEU A 219 -6.88 7.56 3.21
CA LEU A 219 -7.49 6.77 2.11
C LEU A 219 -7.13 7.35 0.74
N ASN A 220 -6.83 6.52 -0.24
CA ASN A 220 -6.51 6.92 -1.62
C ASN A 220 -7.76 7.24 -2.48
N ARG A 221 -8.80 7.86 -1.90
CA ARG A 221 -10.09 8.15 -2.55
C ARG A 221 -9.98 8.91 -3.86
N ILE A 222 -8.97 9.75 -3.97
CA ILE A 222 -8.73 10.56 -5.17
C ILE A 222 -8.59 9.70 -6.43
N GLY A 223 -8.15 8.44 -6.32
CA GLY A 223 -8.05 7.51 -7.44
C GLY A 223 -9.38 7.30 -8.17
N ALA A 224 -10.48 7.13 -7.43
CA ALA A 224 -11.81 6.98 -8.03
C ALA A 224 -12.30 8.25 -8.76
N GLU A 225 -11.87 9.44 -8.33
CA GLU A 225 -12.21 10.69 -9.02
C GLU A 225 -11.34 10.90 -10.25
N LEU A 226 -10.04 10.66 -10.13
CA LEU A 226 -9.10 10.80 -11.26
C LEU A 226 -9.37 9.78 -12.37
N ALA A 227 -9.92 8.62 -12.04
CA ALA A 227 -10.31 7.62 -13.02
C ALA A 227 -11.40 8.08 -14.00
N LYS A 228 -12.11 9.17 -13.71
CA LYS A 228 -13.11 9.79 -14.59
C LYS A 228 -12.49 10.72 -15.63
N ASP A 229 -11.23 11.10 -15.47
CA ASP A 229 -10.48 11.96 -16.39
C ASP A 229 -9.76 11.09 -17.43
N ASP A 230 -10.11 11.24 -18.70
CA ASP A 230 -9.53 10.45 -19.80
C ASP A 230 -8.04 10.77 -20.05
N ASP A 231 -7.54 11.89 -19.50
CA ASP A 231 -6.13 12.27 -19.52
C ASP A 231 -5.29 11.58 -18.41
N VAL A 232 -5.91 10.82 -17.52
CA VAL A 232 -5.25 9.91 -16.58
C VAL A 232 -5.17 8.52 -17.22
N HIS A 233 -3.96 8.09 -17.58
CA HIS A 233 -3.77 6.91 -18.44
C HIS A 233 -3.46 5.64 -17.65
N ALA A 234 -2.70 5.73 -16.55
CA ALA A 234 -2.39 4.59 -15.68
C ALA A 234 -2.35 5.03 -14.21
N VAL A 235 -2.76 4.14 -13.33
CA VAL A 235 -2.72 4.32 -11.88
C VAL A 235 -2.34 3.00 -11.24
N THR A 236 -1.52 3.04 -10.19
CA THR A 236 -1.27 1.96 -9.23
C THR A 236 -0.99 2.57 -7.87
N ASP A 237 -1.19 1.84 -6.78
CA ASP A 237 -0.70 2.29 -5.48
C ASP A 237 0.72 1.78 -5.22
N VAL A 238 1.48 2.55 -4.46
CA VAL A 238 2.87 2.20 -4.13
C VAL A 238 2.90 1.51 -2.78
N THR A 239 3.06 0.19 -2.78
CA THR A 239 3.06 -0.62 -1.56
C THR A 239 4.34 -1.44 -1.38
N GLY A 240 4.25 -2.73 -1.18
CA GLY A 240 5.33 -3.60 -0.71
C GLY A 240 6.59 -3.64 -1.56
N PHE A 241 6.49 -3.38 -2.86
CA PHE A 241 7.65 -3.39 -3.76
C PHE A 241 8.33 -2.02 -3.89
N GLY A 242 7.81 -0.99 -3.21
CA GLY A 242 8.34 0.36 -3.25
C GLY A 242 8.13 1.07 -4.58
N ILE A 243 8.56 2.33 -4.65
CA ILE A 243 8.36 3.14 -5.87
C ILE A 243 9.05 2.54 -7.10
N LEU A 244 10.21 1.90 -6.93
CA LEU A 244 10.93 1.27 -8.03
C LEU A 244 10.21 0.02 -8.55
N GLY A 245 9.68 -0.83 -7.65
CA GLY A 245 9.00 -2.06 -8.04
C GLY A 245 7.68 -1.78 -8.74
N HIS A 246 6.80 -0.99 -8.13
CA HIS A 246 5.51 -0.62 -8.75
C HIS A 246 5.68 0.25 -10.00
N GLY A 247 6.70 1.14 -10.02
CA GLY A 247 7.10 1.83 -11.24
C GLY A 247 7.54 0.87 -12.34
N LEU A 248 8.25 -0.20 -12.00
CA LEU A 248 8.69 -1.20 -12.97
C LEU A 248 7.53 -2.06 -13.49
N GLU A 249 6.53 -2.36 -12.66
CA GLU A 249 5.28 -3.02 -13.09
C GLU A 249 4.56 -2.14 -14.10
N MET A 250 4.37 -0.85 -13.81
CA MET A 250 3.78 0.12 -14.74
C MET A 250 4.58 0.24 -16.05
N ALA A 251 5.92 0.33 -15.96
CA ALA A 251 6.79 0.42 -17.12
C ALA A 251 6.68 -0.80 -18.04
N ARG A 252 6.73 -2.00 -17.46
CA ARG A 252 6.66 -3.27 -18.18
C ARG A 252 5.26 -3.51 -18.77
N GLY A 253 4.22 -3.30 -17.97
CA GLY A 253 2.84 -3.45 -18.41
C GLY A 253 2.48 -2.51 -19.56
N SER A 254 3.06 -1.31 -19.58
CA SER A 254 2.84 -0.30 -20.64
C SER A 254 3.86 -0.38 -21.79
N GLY A 255 4.95 -1.13 -21.68
CA GLY A 255 6.02 -1.19 -22.68
C GLY A 255 6.78 0.14 -22.84
N VAL A 256 7.03 0.85 -21.74
CA VAL A 256 7.65 2.19 -21.70
C VAL A 256 8.79 2.25 -20.68
N THR A 257 9.52 3.36 -20.67
CA THR A 257 10.49 3.67 -19.62
C THR A 257 9.93 4.75 -18.70
N LEU A 258 9.92 4.52 -17.39
CA LEU A 258 9.62 5.56 -16.41
C LEU A 258 10.91 6.25 -15.98
N ARG A 259 10.99 7.57 -16.16
CA ARG A 259 12.10 8.39 -15.67
C ARG A 259 11.66 9.14 -14.43
N LEU A 260 12.29 8.82 -13.29
CA LEU A 260 12.04 9.44 -11.99
C LEU A 260 13.15 10.44 -11.67
N ARG A 261 12.79 11.66 -11.31
CA ARG A 261 13.74 12.67 -10.82
C ARG A 261 13.89 12.53 -9.31
N LEU A 262 15.07 12.10 -8.86
CA LEU A 262 15.35 11.85 -7.44
C LEU A 262 15.06 13.08 -6.57
N ALA A 263 15.38 14.27 -7.05
CA ALA A 263 15.18 15.53 -6.34
C ALA A 263 13.69 15.89 -6.13
N ASP A 264 12.79 15.32 -6.92
CA ASP A 264 11.36 15.58 -6.86
C ASP A 264 10.58 14.53 -6.04
N LEU A 265 11.23 13.42 -5.66
CA LEU A 265 10.58 12.38 -4.85
C LEU A 265 10.28 12.92 -3.43
N PRO A 266 9.01 12.86 -2.97
CA PRO A 266 8.67 13.27 -1.62
C PRO A 266 9.05 12.16 -0.63
N PHE A 267 9.75 12.52 0.45
CA PHE A 267 10.05 11.62 1.56
C PHE A 267 9.45 12.14 2.86
N LEU A 268 9.12 11.22 3.77
CA LEU A 268 8.80 11.55 5.15
C LEU A 268 9.99 12.28 5.79
N SER A 269 9.73 13.19 6.69
CA SER A 269 10.69 14.20 7.17
C SER A 269 12.04 13.64 7.67
N GLU A 270 12.02 12.47 8.32
CA GLU A 270 13.20 11.82 8.91
C GLU A 270 13.71 10.64 8.07
N ALA A 271 13.06 10.30 6.93
CA ALA A 271 13.32 9.06 6.22
C ALA A 271 14.75 8.98 5.67
N GLU A 272 15.26 10.07 5.08
CA GLU A 272 16.64 10.11 4.56
C GLU A 272 17.67 9.97 5.68
N ARG A 273 17.50 10.68 6.80
CA ARG A 273 18.41 10.60 7.96
C ARG A 273 18.42 9.18 8.54
N LEU A 274 17.27 8.60 8.76
CA LEU A 274 17.14 7.24 9.32
C LEU A 274 17.72 6.19 8.36
N ALA A 275 17.54 6.35 7.05
CA ALA A 275 18.15 5.48 6.05
C ALA A 275 19.67 5.58 6.07
N GLN A 276 20.25 6.80 6.19
CA GLN A 276 21.70 7.02 6.34
C GLN A 276 22.25 6.35 7.60
N GLU A 277 21.49 6.31 8.68
CA GLU A 277 21.81 5.62 9.93
C GLU A 277 21.57 4.11 9.87
N GLY A 278 21.22 3.57 8.70
CA GLY A 278 21.06 2.13 8.48
C GLY A 278 19.74 1.57 9.00
N ARG A 279 18.67 2.40 9.12
CA ARG A 279 17.33 1.95 9.46
C ARG A 279 16.61 1.49 8.19
N VAL A 280 17.01 0.32 7.69
CA VAL A 280 16.53 -0.26 6.44
C VAL A 280 15.85 -1.58 6.73
N THR A 281 14.77 -1.89 6.01
CA THR A 281 14.05 -3.17 6.16
C THR A 281 14.72 -4.28 5.36
N GLY A 282 14.59 -5.52 5.83
CA GLY A 282 14.99 -6.68 5.03
C GLY A 282 14.23 -6.79 3.68
N ALA A 283 13.03 -6.22 3.62
CA ALA A 283 12.25 -6.15 2.39
C ALA A 283 12.89 -5.26 1.33
N SER A 284 13.51 -4.13 1.69
CA SER A 284 14.24 -3.27 0.73
C SER A 284 15.36 -4.04 0.02
N HIS A 285 16.08 -4.89 0.75
CA HIS A 285 17.12 -5.74 0.16
C HIS A 285 16.54 -6.81 -0.78
N ARG A 286 15.45 -7.48 -0.37
CA ARG A 286 14.79 -8.49 -1.19
C ARG A 286 14.18 -7.88 -2.45
N ASN A 287 13.56 -6.72 -2.34
CA ASN A 287 13.01 -5.96 -3.44
C ASN A 287 14.10 -5.66 -4.48
N TRP A 288 15.20 -5.04 -4.05
CA TRP A 288 16.31 -4.74 -4.95
C TRP A 288 16.88 -5.99 -5.62
N ALA A 289 17.10 -7.06 -4.87
CA ALA A 289 17.60 -8.33 -5.40
C ALA A 289 16.64 -8.95 -6.44
N SER A 290 15.33 -8.69 -6.32
CA SER A 290 14.32 -9.28 -7.22
C SER A 290 14.16 -8.53 -8.54
N TYR A 291 14.32 -7.21 -8.55
CA TYR A 291 13.99 -6.42 -9.74
C TYR A 291 15.05 -5.37 -10.14
N GLY A 292 16.17 -5.27 -9.40
CA GLY A 292 17.18 -4.24 -9.63
C GLY A 292 17.77 -4.22 -11.06
N GLU A 293 17.79 -5.35 -11.77
CA GLU A 293 18.23 -5.42 -13.18
C GLU A 293 17.34 -4.59 -14.13
N GLY A 294 16.07 -4.36 -13.75
CA GLY A 294 15.13 -3.52 -14.48
C GLY A 294 15.25 -2.02 -14.17
N VAL A 295 16.14 -1.64 -13.24
CA VAL A 295 16.26 -0.27 -12.73
C VAL A 295 17.64 0.28 -13.02
N GLU A 296 17.71 1.47 -13.58
CA GLU A 296 18.94 2.22 -13.80
C GLU A 296 19.04 3.36 -12.76
N LEU A 297 20.12 3.36 -11.99
CA LEU A 297 20.37 4.38 -10.95
C LEU A 297 21.64 5.17 -11.30
N PRO A 298 21.78 6.44 -10.84
CA PRO A 298 23.02 7.18 -10.96
C PRO A 298 24.21 6.39 -10.39
N ALA A 299 25.33 6.32 -11.10
CA ALA A 299 26.50 5.55 -10.68
C ALA A 299 27.08 5.96 -9.30
N ALA A 300 26.89 7.22 -8.90
CA ALA A 300 27.32 7.76 -7.61
C ALA A 300 26.25 7.68 -6.51
N LEU A 301 25.10 7.02 -6.76
CA LEU A 301 24.05 6.94 -5.76
C LEU A 301 24.49 6.09 -4.56
N PRO A 302 24.47 6.64 -3.32
CA PRO A 302 24.86 5.87 -2.13
C PRO A 302 23.85 4.75 -1.83
N ASP A 303 24.34 3.66 -1.25
CA ASP A 303 23.54 2.45 -0.96
C ASP A 303 22.29 2.73 -0.13
N TRP A 304 22.37 3.62 0.85
CA TRP A 304 21.23 3.97 1.68
C TRP A 304 20.09 4.59 0.87
N ARG A 305 20.39 5.39 -0.17
CA ARG A 305 19.38 5.94 -1.08
C ARG A 305 18.75 4.87 -1.96
N ARG A 306 19.53 3.91 -2.45
CA ARG A 306 19.03 2.76 -3.17
C ARG A 306 18.01 1.99 -2.31
N HIS A 307 18.34 1.77 -1.03
CA HIS A 307 17.44 1.10 -0.10
C HIS A 307 16.18 1.90 0.20
N LEU A 308 16.29 3.23 0.31
CA LEU A 308 15.15 4.12 0.48
C LEU A 308 14.22 4.10 -0.75
N LEU A 309 14.75 4.03 -1.97
CA LEU A 309 13.97 3.92 -3.20
C LEU A 309 13.30 2.54 -3.35
N ALA A 310 13.92 1.47 -2.83
CA ALA A 310 13.36 0.12 -2.80
C ALA A 310 12.55 -0.17 -1.52
N ASP A 311 12.33 0.86 -0.67
CA ASP A 311 11.65 0.73 0.63
C ASP A 311 10.19 0.34 0.46
N PRO A 312 9.72 -0.74 1.14
CA PRO A 312 8.31 -1.10 1.08
C PRO A 312 7.47 0.00 1.71
N GLN A 313 6.41 0.37 1.03
CA GLN A 313 5.40 1.27 1.57
C GLN A 313 4.21 0.44 2.05
N THR A 314 3.60 0.83 3.15
CA THR A 314 2.32 0.30 3.60
C THR A 314 1.30 1.42 3.46
N SER A 315 0.21 1.15 2.78
CA SER A 315 -0.80 2.17 2.47
C SER A 315 -0.18 3.42 1.83
N GLY A 316 0.72 3.21 0.87
CA GLY A 316 1.41 4.30 0.18
C GLY A 316 0.49 5.10 -0.73
N GLY A 317 1.07 6.06 -1.44
CA GLY A 317 0.34 6.90 -2.38
C GLY A 317 0.11 6.25 -3.73
N LEU A 318 -0.76 6.86 -4.52
CA LEU A 318 -0.95 6.49 -5.92
C LEU A 318 0.22 7.02 -6.77
N LEU A 319 0.73 6.17 -7.66
CA LEU A 319 1.57 6.54 -8.79
C LEU A 319 0.67 6.67 -10.02
N ILE A 320 0.64 7.87 -10.58
CA ILE A 320 -0.30 8.25 -11.63
C ILE A 320 0.49 8.67 -12.87
N SER A 321 0.14 8.13 -14.04
CA SER A 321 0.60 8.57 -15.36
C SER A 321 -0.52 9.36 -16.04
N CYS A 322 -0.24 10.58 -16.45
CA CYS A 322 -1.24 11.46 -17.05
C CYS A 322 -0.65 12.35 -18.15
N ALA A 323 -1.52 12.85 -19.03
CA ALA A 323 -1.14 13.80 -20.08
C ALA A 323 -0.37 15.01 -19.50
N PRO A 324 0.78 15.41 -20.06
CA PRO A 324 1.68 16.40 -19.45
C PRO A 324 1.04 17.78 -19.31
N GLU A 325 0.15 18.17 -20.23
CA GLU A 325 -0.60 19.44 -20.19
C GLU A 325 -1.61 19.49 -19.03
N ARG A 326 -2.09 18.35 -18.55
CA ARG A 326 -3.03 18.22 -17.44
C ARG A 326 -2.34 18.04 -16.07
N ALA A 327 -1.04 17.70 -16.06
CA ALA A 327 -0.34 17.30 -14.86
C ALA A 327 -0.40 18.33 -13.71
N ARG A 328 -0.37 19.64 -14.03
CA ARG A 328 -0.46 20.68 -13.00
C ARG A 328 -1.85 20.80 -12.40
N ASP A 329 -2.89 20.69 -13.22
CA ASP A 329 -4.29 20.76 -12.78
C ASP A 329 -4.63 19.52 -11.94
N ILE A 330 -4.21 18.34 -12.39
CA ILE A 330 -4.37 17.08 -11.65
C ILE A 330 -3.63 17.16 -10.31
N LEU A 331 -2.39 17.65 -10.28
CA LEU A 331 -1.65 17.84 -9.03
C LEU A 331 -2.36 18.83 -8.09
N ALA A 332 -2.92 19.92 -8.60
CA ALA A 332 -3.69 20.87 -7.79
C ALA A 332 -4.93 20.19 -7.18
N GLN A 333 -5.70 19.46 -7.99
CA GLN A 333 -6.86 18.68 -7.54
C GLN A 333 -6.48 17.66 -6.43
N ILE A 334 -5.37 16.94 -6.61
CA ILE A 334 -4.86 15.98 -5.61
C ILE A 334 -4.55 16.70 -4.28
N ARG A 335 -3.86 17.85 -4.34
CA ARG A 335 -3.51 18.61 -3.12
C ARG A 335 -4.74 19.19 -2.42
N GLU A 336 -5.70 19.71 -3.16
CA GLU A 336 -6.98 20.19 -2.63
C GLU A 336 -7.80 19.07 -1.99
N ALA A 337 -7.68 17.84 -2.51
CA ALA A 337 -8.30 16.65 -1.92
C ALA A 337 -7.59 16.14 -0.64
N GLY A 338 -6.55 16.83 -0.15
CA GLY A 338 -5.91 16.52 1.12
C GLY A 338 -4.61 15.71 1.04
N TYR A 339 -3.90 15.73 -0.11
CA TYR A 339 -2.61 15.06 -0.29
C TYR A 339 -1.47 16.09 -0.44
N PRO A 340 -1.03 16.75 0.65
CA PRO A 340 -0.09 17.88 0.56
C PRO A 340 1.31 17.46 0.08
N ALA A 341 1.69 16.20 0.26
CA ALA A 341 2.97 15.66 -0.18
C ALA A 341 3.01 15.36 -1.69
N ALA A 342 1.86 15.44 -2.40
CA ALA A 342 1.79 15.13 -3.82
C ALA A 342 2.75 15.96 -4.68
N ARG A 343 3.46 15.29 -5.61
CA ARG A 343 4.43 15.92 -6.51
C ARG A 343 4.43 15.28 -7.89
N ILE A 344 4.80 16.07 -8.90
CA ILE A 344 5.21 15.53 -10.19
C ILE A 344 6.66 15.05 -10.03
N ILE A 345 6.85 13.73 -10.14
CA ILE A 345 8.13 13.07 -9.82
C ILE A 345 8.92 12.63 -11.04
N GLY A 346 8.38 12.76 -12.24
CA GLY A 346 9.04 12.25 -13.42
C GLY A 346 8.19 12.34 -14.67
N ALA A 347 8.58 11.56 -15.66
CA ALA A 347 7.90 11.45 -16.95
C ALA A 347 8.00 10.03 -17.51
N VAL A 348 7.17 9.73 -18.49
CA VAL A 348 7.18 8.49 -19.26
C VAL A 348 7.86 8.73 -20.59
N GLU A 349 8.81 7.84 -20.94
CA GLU A 349 9.56 7.90 -22.20
C GLU A 349 9.29 6.65 -23.05
N ALA A 350 9.42 6.79 -24.36
CA ALA A 350 9.47 5.62 -25.23
C ALA A 350 10.75 4.81 -24.90
N GLY A 351 10.59 3.50 -24.69
CA GLY A 351 11.72 2.64 -24.35
C GLY A 351 11.28 1.28 -23.85
N PRO A 352 12.21 0.41 -23.49
CA PRO A 352 11.88 -0.88 -22.90
C PRO A 352 11.30 -0.69 -21.49
N GLY A 353 10.56 -1.71 -21.00
CA GLY A 353 9.97 -1.71 -19.67
C GLY A 353 11.00 -1.56 -18.53
N ARG A 354 11.43 -0.33 -18.23
CA ARG A 354 12.47 0.00 -17.24
C ARG A 354 12.09 1.20 -16.39
N VAL A 355 12.75 1.33 -15.24
CA VAL A 355 12.77 2.54 -14.43
C VAL A 355 14.18 3.14 -14.47
N VAL A 356 14.27 4.43 -14.78
CA VAL A 356 15.51 5.21 -14.75
C VAL A 356 15.35 6.29 -13.68
N VAL A 357 16.33 6.43 -12.81
CA VAL A 357 16.36 7.49 -11.77
C VAL A 357 17.54 8.41 -12.06
N ASP A 358 17.31 9.73 -12.06
CA ASP A 358 18.32 10.78 -12.29
C ASP A 358 18.20 11.96 -11.31
#